data_8c33948d83057ea1f159f51791b9d535
#
_entry.id   8c33948d83057ea1f159f51791b9d535
#
_cell.length_a   1.000
_cell.length_b   1.000
_cell.length_c   1.000
_cell.angle_alpha   90.00
_cell.angle_beta   90.00
_cell.angle_gamma   90.00
#
_symmetry.space_group_name_H-M   'P 1'
#
loop_
_entity.id
_entity.type
_entity.pdbx_description
1 polymer ?
#
loop_
_entity_poly.entity_id
_entity_poly.type
_entity_poly.pdbx_seq_one_letter_code
_entity_poly.pdbx_strand_id
1 'polypeptide(L)'
;MNLLDKNVQRFIKEYKGATTDLLLKKPMFDGLTNKELAQQIEGRRTATKKLPFLLVKENVLFPLTLNLEQTSSEATAQYKAQNLQGERFLDLTCGFGIDAFFLSEKFKEVTLVEQNEELLSKVEHNWQLLERKATFINGTAEDFLKATTVHYNLIYLDPARRDTLKQKKFLLEDLSPNILELQSVLLQKADKVLTKLSPMIDISYLLHTLPKITHIHLIALRNDVKEVLVVQEAKTEIETQVQIHCVNLETEEPTLQFTEAALHTPQVVYSKPKKYLYIPNNALLKSGAFNYITQHFEVEKLDVNTHLYTSEQLKKPFAGRVLEVTSINPKELKKGSKYCILSKNYPLSVEEIKKKYRIVEGGNKYLIFTRSVEGLVVLLGKVVE
;
A
#
# COMPACT_ATOMS: atom_id res chain seq x y z
N MET A 1 -29.07 2.03 26.33
CA MET A 1 -27.62 2.35 26.41
C MET A 1 -27.12 2.69 25.01
N ASN A 2 -26.03 3.42 24.89
CA ASN A 2 -25.37 3.68 23.63
C ASN A 2 -23.90 3.19 23.65
N LEU A 3 -23.25 3.20 22.50
CA LEU A 3 -21.87 2.71 22.39
C LEU A 3 -20.86 3.44 23.29
N LEU A 4 -21.14 4.67 23.71
CA LEU A 4 -20.26 5.49 24.56
C LEU A 4 -20.50 5.30 26.07
N ASP A 5 -21.47 4.46 26.46
CA ASP A 5 -21.69 4.11 27.85
C ASP A 5 -20.45 3.43 28.45
N LYS A 6 -20.05 3.81 29.67
CA LYS A 6 -18.85 3.28 30.33
C LYS A 6 -18.84 1.75 30.46
N ASN A 7 -20.00 1.14 30.73
CA ASN A 7 -20.09 -0.31 30.87
C ASN A 7 -19.95 -1.01 29.52
N VAL A 8 -20.53 -0.40 28.46
CA VAL A 8 -20.40 -0.89 27.08
C VAL A 8 -18.94 -0.79 26.61
N GLN A 9 -18.29 0.34 26.81
CA GLN A 9 -16.88 0.54 26.45
C GLN A 9 -15.94 -0.42 27.21
N ARG A 10 -16.18 -0.65 28.48
CA ARG A 10 -15.43 -1.64 29.26
C ARG A 10 -15.63 -3.04 28.69
N PHE A 11 -16.87 -3.43 28.39
CA PHE A 11 -17.16 -4.72 27.76
C PHE A 11 -16.43 -4.88 26.42
N ILE A 12 -16.49 -3.87 25.53
CA ILE A 12 -15.79 -3.89 24.25
C ILE A 12 -14.27 -4.08 24.44
N LYS A 13 -13.69 -3.40 25.42
CA LYS A 13 -12.25 -3.45 25.73
C LYS A 13 -11.81 -4.82 26.26
N GLU A 14 -12.62 -5.43 27.11
CA GLU A 14 -12.27 -6.64 27.84
C GLU A 14 -12.70 -7.95 27.15
N TYR A 15 -13.57 -7.88 26.14
CA TYR A 15 -14.10 -9.05 25.46
C TYR A 15 -13.02 -9.77 24.65
N LYS A 16 -12.69 -11.04 25.05
CA LYS A 16 -11.66 -11.87 24.41
C LYS A 16 -12.22 -13.02 23.56
N GLY A 17 -13.54 -13.26 23.63
CA GLY A 17 -14.19 -14.34 22.86
C GLY A 17 -14.25 -14.07 21.36
N ALA A 18 -14.66 -15.05 20.58
CA ALA A 18 -14.96 -14.85 19.16
C ALA A 18 -16.20 -13.95 19.00
N THR A 19 -16.17 -13.00 18.09
CA THR A 19 -17.31 -12.10 17.84
C THR A 19 -18.48 -12.84 17.21
N THR A 20 -18.24 -13.92 16.48
CA THR A 20 -19.27 -14.86 15.99
C THR A 20 -20.12 -15.44 17.11
N ASP A 21 -19.50 -15.80 18.24
CA ASP A 21 -20.22 -16.33 19.41
C ASP A 21 -21.10 -15.26 20.06
N LEU A 22 -20.65 -13.98 20.01
CA LEU A 22 -21.43 -12.85 20.51
C LEU A 22 -22.71 -12.65 19.69
N LEU A 23 -22.62 -12.78 18.36
CA LEU A 23 -23.77 -12.62 17.46
C LEU A 23 -24.92 -13.63 17.72
N LEU A 24 -24.58 -14.80 18.27
CA LEU A 24 -25.54 -15.88 18.59
C LEU A 24 -26.21 -15.72 19.97
N LYS A 25 -25.74 -14.80 20.80
CA LYS A 25 -26.28 -14.56 22.13
C LYS A 25 -27.49 -13.61 22.12
N LYS A 26 -28.25 -13.64 23.23
CA LYS A 26 -29.24 -12.61 23.50
C LYS A 26 -28.57 -11.23 23.58
N PRO A 27 -29.26 -10.13 23.27
CA PRO A 27 -28.71 -8.81 23.41
C PRO A 27 -28.02 -8.61 24.77
N MET A 28 -26.76 -8.15 24.75
CA MET A 28 -25.97 -7.97 25.98
C MET A 28 -26.31 -6.70 26.73
N PHE A 29 -26.81 -5.69 26.01
CA PHE A 29 -27.20 -4.40 26.54
C PHE A 29 -28.49 -3.92 25.91
N ASP A 30 -29.37 -3.29 26.69
CA ASP A 30 -30.60 -2.71 26.19
C ASP A 30 -30.32 -1.54 25.23
N GLY A 31 -30.97 -1.56 24.08
CA GLY A 31 -30.82 -0.52 23.06
C GLY A 31 -29.57 -0.64 22.18
N LEU A 32 -28.77 -1.73 22.32
CA LEU A 32 -27.66 -2.04 21.43
C LEU A 32 -27.76 -3.44 20.89
N THR A 33 -27.46 -3.62 19.64
CA THR A 33 -27.37 -4.93 19.01
C THR A 33 -26.00 -5.58 19.25
N ASN A 34 -25.96 -6.91 19.31
CA ASN A 34 -24.69 -7.63 19.38
C ASN A 34 -23.84 -7.44 18.11
N LYS A 35 -24.45 -7.05 16.99
CA LYS A 35 -23.75 -6.69 15.74
C LYS A 35 -22.93 -5.41 15.92
N GLU A 36 -23.51 -4.38 16.52
CA GLU A 36 -22.79 -3.14 16.84
C GLU A 36 -21.65 -3.40 17.80
N LEU A 37 -21.86 -4.20 18.85
CA LEU A 37 -20.80 -4.58 19.79
C LEU A 37 -19.69 -5.36 19.09
N ALA A 38 -20.01 -6.33 18.26
CA ALA A 38 -19.05 -7.12 17.49
C ALA A 38 -18.22 -6.24 16.56
N GLN A 39 -18.85 -5.27 15.88
CA GLN A 39 -18.17 -4.28 15.04
C GLN A 39 -17.14 -3.47 15.85
N GLN A 40 -17.50 -2.97 17.02
CA GLN A 40 -16.58 -2.20 17.86
C GLN A 40 -15.42 -3.06 18.39
N ILE A 41 -15.68 -4.30 18.77
CA ILE A 41 -14.65 -5.24 19.24
C ILE A 41 -13.66 -5.57 18.14
N GLU A 42 -14.14 -5.92 16.92
CA GLU A 42 -13.26 -6.19 15.77
C GLU A 42 -12.51 -4.93 15.31
N GLY A 43 -13.18 -3.77 15.33
CA GLY A 43 -12.56 -2.49 15.05
C GLY A 43 -11.38 -2.23 15.98
N ARG A 44 -11.55 -2.42 17.27
CA ARG A 44 -10.50 -2.26 18.26
C ARG A 44 -9.35 -3.25 18.08
N ARG A 45 -9.64 -4.52 17.75
CA ARG A 45 -8.64 -5.55 17.46
C ARG A 45 -7.80 -5.21 16.23
N THR A 46 -8.45 -4.76 15.17
CA THR A 46 -7.78 -4.29 13.93
C THR A 46 -6.91 -3.07 14.24
N ALA A 47 -7.43 -2.10 14.99
CA ALA A 47 -6.69 -0.89 15.37
C ALA A 47 -5.44 -1.21 16.21
N THR A 48 -5.45 -2.25 17.03
CA THR A 48 -4.26 -2.65 17.80
C THR A 48 -3.02 -2.88 16.93
N LYS A 49 -3.21 -3.34 15.70
CA LYS A 49 -2.11 -3.63 14.76
C LYS A 49 -1.91 -2.54 13.71
N LYS A 50 -3.01 -1.94 13.26
CA LYS A 50 -3.02 -1.08 12.07
C LYS A 50 -3.03 0.41 12.42
N LEU A 51 -3.67 0.80 13.53
CA LEU A 51 -3.97 2.16 13.95
C LEU A 51 -3.78 2.35 15.46
N PRO A 52 -2.62 1.99 16.05
CA PRO A 52 -2.41 2.02 17.49
C PRO A 52 -2.60 3.42 18.11
N PHE A 53 -2.36 4.50 17.36
CA PHE A 53 -2.57 5.88 17.82
C PHE A 53 -4.02 6.17 18.25
N LEU A 54 -5.02 5.53 17.63
CA LEU A 54 -6.44 5.69 18.03
C LEU A 54 -6.70 5.14 19.43
N LEU A 55 -5.95 4.11 19.85
CA LEU A 55 -6.19 3.42 21.12
C LEU A 55 -5.62 4.12 22.35
N VAL A 56 -4.92 5.25 22.16
CA VAL A 56 -4.47 6.11 23.28
C VAL A 56 -5.62 6.89 23.90
N LYS A 57 -6.74 7.02 23.18
CA LYS A 57 -7.99 7.60 23.70
C LYS A 57 -9.03 6.51 23.95
N GLU A 58 -9.86 6.69 24.97
CA GLU A 58 -11.05 5.87 25.18
C GLU A 58 -12.20 6.39 24.32
N ASN A 59 -13.26 5.60 24.19
CA ASN A 59 -14.49 6.00 23.45
C ASN A 59 -14.32 6.20 21.94
N VAL A 60 -13.27 5.66 21.32
CA VAL A 60 -13.13 5.63 19.86
C VAL A 60 -14.23 4.78 19.24
N LEU A 61 -14.90 5.29 18.22
CA LEU A 61 -15.94 4.61 17.45
C LEU A 61 -15.34 4.04 16.15
N PHE A 62 -15.51 2.74 15.94
CA PHE A 62 -15.00 2.06 14.75
C PHE A 62 -16.11 1.87 13.71
N PRO A 63 -15.81 2.07 12.41
CA PRO A 63 -16.73 1.82 11.32
C PRO A 63 -16.88 0.31 11.05
N LEU A 64 -17.60 -0.04 9.99
CA LEU A 64 -17.68 -1.42 9.52
C LEU A 64 -16.26 -1.96 9.20
N THR A 65 -16.06 -3.27 9.39
CA THR A 65 -14.78 -3.95 9.18
C THR A 65 -14.21 -3.67 7.77
N LEU A 66 -15.05 -3.64 6.75
CA LEU A 66 -14.63 -3.34 5.38
C LEU A 66 -13.95 -1.96 5.27
N ASN A 67 -14.49 -0.93 5.90
CA ASN A 67 -13.88 0.40 5.89
C ASN A 67 -12.51 0.41 6.59
N LEU A 68 -12.37 -0.36 7.69
CA LEU A 68 -11.09 -0.50 8.39
C LEU A 68 -10.05 -1.28 7.59
N GLU A 69 -10.46 -2.29 6.84
CA GLU A 69 -9.57 -3.05 5.97
C GLU A 69 -9.02 -2.18 4.84
N GLN A 70 -9.86 -1.33 4.27
CA GLN A 70 -9.52 -0.44 3.15
C GLN A 70 -8.72 0.80 3.59
N THR A 71 -8.82 1.23 4.85
CA THR A 71 -8.08 2.41 5.33
C THR A 71 -6.56 2.17 5.35
N SER A 72 -5.77 3.22 5.24
CA SER A 72 -4.31 3.19 5.39
C SER A 72 -3.89 2.69 6.78
N SER A 73 -2.71 2.10 6.88
CA SER A 73 -2.05 1.90 8.18
C SER A 73 -1.46 3.22 8.69
N GLU A 74 -1.19 3.28 9.99
CA GLU A 74 -0.50 4.44 10.58
C GLU A 74 0.82 4.72 9.84
N ALA A 75 1.64 3.69 9.58
CA ALA A 75 2.93 3.84 8.89
C ALA A 75 2.79 4.41 7.47
N THR A 76 1.81 3.95 6.68
CA THR A 76 1.61 4.47 5.33
C THR A 76 1.03 5.88 5.33
N ALA A 77 0.16 6.22 6.28
CA ALA A 77 -0.39 7.56 6.44
C ALA A 77 0.68 8.57 6.88
N GLN A 78 1.53 8.21 7.84
CA GLN A 78 2.67 9.02 8.28
C GLN A 78 3.68 9.27 7.14
N TYR A 79 3.98 8.24 6.34
CA TYR A 79 4.85 8.41 5.17
C TYR A 79 4.29 9.44 4.18
N LYS A 80 3.00 9.34 3.83
CA LYS A 80 2.32 10.28 2.93
C LYS A 80 2.31 11.72 3.45
N ALA A 81 2.28 11.91 4.76
CA ALA A 81 2.26 13.21 5.42
C ALA A 81 3.61 13.94 5.43
N GLN A 82 4.70 13.27 5.07
CA GLN A 82 6.03 13.87 5.09
C GLN A 82 6.10 15.10 4.17
N ASN A 83 6.68 16.19 4.68
CA ASN A 83 6.90 17.44 3.96
C ASN A 83 5.62 18.15 3.45
N LEU A 84 4.45 17.80 3.98
CA LEU A 84 3.20 18.50 3.68
C LEU A 84 2.93 19.59 4.70
N GLN A 85 2.59 20.79 4.23
CA GLN A 85 2.17 21.93 5.04
C GLN A 85 1.46 22.96 4.18
N GLY A 86 0.63 23.79 4.80
CA GLY A 86 -0.08 24.85 4.10
C GLY A 86 -1.17 25.53 4.94
N GLU A 87 -1.95 26.36 4.30
CA GLU A 87 -3.11 27.01 4.94
C GLU A 87 -4.33 26.08 4.91
N ARG A 88 -4.67 25.53 3.71
CA ARG A 88 -5.92 24.82 3.44
C ARG A 88 -5.69 23.41 2.89
N PHE A 89 -6.25 22.46 3.59
CA PHE A 89 -6.30 21.04 3.20
C PHE A 89 -7.73 20.62 2.93
N LEU A 90 -7.92 19.81 1.87
CA LEU A 90 -9.20 19.20 1.52
C LEU A 90 -9.01 17.71 1.28
N ASP A 91 -9.79 16.88 1.96
CA ASP A 91 -9.98 15.47 1.63
C ASP A 91 -11.38 15.28 1.01
N LEU A 92 -11.43 14.85 -0.24
CA LEU A 92 -12.67 14.65 -1.00
C LEU A 92 -13.31 13.27 -0.80
N THR A 93 -12.61 12.36 -0.12
CA THR A 93 -13.00 10.96 0.06
C THR A 93 -12.62 10.47 1.45
N CYS A 94 -13.04 11.19 2.45
CA CYS A 94 -12.54 11.09 3.82
C CYS A 94 -12.52 9.65 4.37
N GLY A 95 -13.52 8.82 4.06
CA GLY A 95 -13.62 7.47 4.60
C GLY A 95 -13.58 7.48 6.13
N PHE A 96 -12.66 6.72 6.74
CA PHE A 96 -12.46 6.73 8.19
C PHE A 96 -11.55 7.87 8.69
N GLY A 97 -11.09 8.75 7.80
CA GLY A 97 -10.35 9.97 8.15
C GLY A 97 -8.90 9.75 8.60
N ILE A 98 -8.33 8.56 8.39
CA ILE A 98 -6.97 8.24 8.86
C ILE A 98 -5.91 8.97 8.04
N ASP A 99 -6.00 8.94 6.72
CA ASP A 99 -5.08 9.69 5.86
C ASP A 99 -5.17 11.19 6.15
N ALA A 100 -6.38 11.72 6.17
CA ALA A 100 -6.62 13.12 6.48
C ALA A 100 -6.03 13.54 7.84
N PHE A 101 -6.11 12.68 8.86
CA PHE A 101 -5.57 12.95 10.19
C PHE A 101 -4.07 13.27 10.16
N PHE A 102 -3.29 12.49 9.44
CA PHE A 102 -1.83 12.69 9.32
C PHE A 102 -1.50 13.77 8.28
N LEU A 103 -2.10 13.72 7.08
CA LEU A 103 -1.80 14.63 5.98
C LEU A 103 -2.08 16.08 6.33
N SER A 104 -3.11 16.34 7.15
CA SER A 104 -3.53 17.70 7.51
C SER A 104 -2.84 18.27 8.77
N GLU A 105 -1.89 17.56 9.37
CA GLU A 105 -1.30 17.95 10.66
C GLU A 105 -0.72 19.38 10.68
N LYS A 106 -0.12 19.80 9.58
CA LYS A 106 0.51 21.13 9.44
C LYS A 106 -0.31 22.08 8.55
N PHE A 107 -1.64 21.91 8.52
CA PHE A 107 -2.57 22.80 7.83
C PHE A 107 -3.46 23.52 8.86
N LYS A 108 -3.82 24.78 8.58
CA LYS A 108 -4.63 25.59 9.49
C LYS A 108 -6.13 25.31 9.33
N GLU A 109 -6.58 25.21 8.10
CA GLU A 109 -7.97 24.94 7.74
C GLU A 109 -8.07 23.56 7.09
N VAL A 110 -8.90 22.68 7.64
CA VAL A 110 -9.09 21.31 7.19
C VAL A 110 -10.55 21.09 6.84
N THR A 111 -10.81 20.61 5.63
CA THR A 111 -12.15 20.23 5.19
C THR A 111 -12.16 18.76 4.79
N LEU A 112 -13.14 18.01 5.29
CA LEU A 112 -13.32 16.58 5.04
C LEU A 112 -14.68 16.35 4.42
N VAL A 113 -14.72 15.71 3.26
CA VAL A 113 -15.95 15.39 2.52
C VAL A 113 -16.14 13.88 2.52
N GLU A 114 -17.33 13.41 2.91
CA GLU A 114 -17.72 12.00 2.92
C GLU A 114 -19.20 11.88 2.60
N GLN A 115 -19.53 10.98 1.65
CA GLN A 115 -20.93 10.77 1.22
C GLN A 115 -21.75 9.93 2.23
N ASN A 116 -21.10 9.09 3.02
CA ASN A 116 -21.73 8.27 4.03
C ASN A 116 -21.84 9.04 5.35
N GLU A 117 -23.03 9.51 5.68
CA GLU A 117 -23.31 10.31 6.88
C GLU A 117 -22.96 9.56 8.19
N GLU A 118 -23.26 8.27 8.26
CA GLU A 118 -22.96 7.46 9.46
C GLU A 118 -21.44 7.32 9.67
N LEU A 119 -20.69 7.15 8.57
CA LEU A 119 -19.23 7.11 8.64
C LEU A 119 -18.66 8.46 9.06
N LEU A 120 -19.12 9.54 8.44
CA LEU A 120 -18.69 10.90 8.74
C LEU A 120 -18.92 11.29 10.20
N SER A 121 -20.07 10.92 10.78
CA SER A 121 -20.36 11.18 12.19
C SER A 121 -19.38 10.50 13.15
N LYS A 122 -18.92 9.27 12.81
CA LYS A 122 -17.89 8.57 13.59
C LYS A 122 -16.52 9.25 13.45
N VAL A 123 -16.19 9.74 12.25
CA VAL A 123 -14.94 10.49 12.01
C VAL A 123 -14.94 11.78 12.82
N GLU A 124 -16.01 12.56 12.75
CA GLU A 124 -16.16 13.81 13.52
C GLU A 124 -15.98 13.55 15.02
N HIS A 125 -16.68 12.54 15.58
CA HIS A 125 -16.53 12.15 16.98
C HIS A 125 -15.08 11.80 17.33
N ASN A 126 -14.42 10.97 16.53
CA ASN A 126 -13.04 10.53 16.78
C ASN A 126 -12.04 11.70 16.66
N TRP A 127 -12.24 12.61 15.70
CA TRP A 127 -11.39 13.78 15.53
C TRP A 127 -11.50 14.74 16.71
N GLN A 128 -12.72 14.98 17.21
CA GLN A 128 -12.94 15.76 18.43
C GLN A 128 -12.26 15.12 19.64
N LEU A 129 -12.38 13.79 19.77
CA LEU A 129 -11.72 13.02 20.83
C LEU A 129 -10.18 13.11 20.77
N LEU A 130 -9.62 13.18 19.56
CA LEU A 130 -8.19 13.35 19.29
C LEU A 130 -7.75 14.83 19.28
N GLU A 131 -8.65 15.76 19.67
CA GLU A 131 -8.39 17.20 19.74
C GLU A 131 -7.99 17.83 18.40
N ARG A 132 -8.49 17.24 17.28
CA ARG A 132 -8.30 17.76 15.92
C ARG A 132 -9.55 18.47 15.43
N LYS A 133 -9.36 19.60 14.75
CA LYS A 133 -10.45 20.41 14.19
C LYS A 133 -10.51 20.26 12.69
N ALA A 134 -11.71 20.12 12.14
CA ALA A 134 -11.99 20.13 10.72
C ALA A 134 -13.42 20.62 10.48
N THR A 135 -13.70 21.00 9.25
CA THR A 135 -15.07 21.17 8.73
C THR A 135 -15.49 19.86 8.08
N PHE A 136 -16.56 19.25 8.59
CA PHE A 136 -17.10 17.99 8.10
C PHE A 136 -18.27 18.27 7.16
N ILE A 137 -18.21 17.74 5.93
CA ILE A 137 -19.23 17.96 4.89
C ILE A 137 -19.77 16.61 4.45
N ASN A 138 -21.07 16.39 4.65
CA ASN A 138 -21.74 15.22 4.09
C ASN A 138 -22.16 15.53 2.65
N GLY A 139 -21.57 14.81 1.70
CA GLY A 139 -21.81 15.00 0.27
C GLY A 139 -20.82 14.27 -0.61
N THR A 140 -21.01 14.40 -1.93
CA THR A 140 -20.09 13.84 -2.91
C THR A 140 -18.93 14.79 -3.23
N ALA A 141 -17.81 14.25 -3.68
CA ALA A 141 -16.66 15.05 -4.15
C ALA A 141 -17.06 15.99 -5.28
N GLU A 142 -17.86 15.49 -6.22
CA GLU A 142 -18.34 16.21 -7.39
C GLU A 142 -19.19 17.44 -7.02
N ASP A 143 -20.16 17.26 -6.10
CA ASP A 143 -21.04 18.33 -5.68
C ASP A 143 -20.30 19.39 -4.85
N PHE A 144 -19.39 18.94 -3.98
CA PHE A 144 -18.55 19.85 -3.22
C PHE A 144 -17.65 20.70 -4.14
N LEU A 145 -16.97 20.06 -5.11
CA LEU A 145 -16.11 20.78 -6.06
C LEU A 145 -16.87 21.78 -6.94
N LYS A 146 -18.12 21.49 -7.29
CA LYS A 146 -18.98 22.45 -8.03
C LYS A 146 -19.35 23.66 -7.17
N ALA A 147 -19.62 23.45 -5.90
CA ALA A 147 -20.11 24.50 -4.99
C ALA A 147 -18.99 25.37 -4.42
N THR A 148 -17.81 24.80 -4.14
CA THR A 148 -16.74 25.56 -3.49
C THR A 148 -16.05 26.55 -4.44
N THR A 149 -15.78 27.76 -3.96
CA THR A 149 -14.93 28.75 -4.63
C THR A 149 -13.54 28.83 -3.99
N VAL A 150 -13.29 28.04 -2.95
CA VAL A 150 -12.04 28.05 -2.18
C VAL A 150 -10.92 27.39 -2.99
N HIS A 151 -9.73 27.97 -2.93
CA HIS A 151 -8.49 27.36 -3.42
C HIS A 151 -7.73 26.70 -2.26
N TYR A 152 -7.22 25.49 -2.47
CA TYR A 152 -6.55 24.67 -1.47
C TYR A 152 -5.05 24.53 -1.77
N ASN A 153 -4.22 24.46 -0.74
CA ASN A 153 -2.81 24.11 -0.97
C ASN A 153 -2.67 22.63 -1.29
N LEU A 154 -3.53 21.79 -0.72
CA LEU A 154 -3.54 20.37 -0.95
C LEU A 154 -4.96 19.81 -1.04
N ILE A 155 -5.27 19.10 -2.12
CA ILE A 155 -6.44 18.23 -2.23
C ILE A 155 -5.97 16.78 -2.21
N TYR A 156 -6.58 15.95 -1.37
CA TYR A 156 -6.37 14.51 -1.28
C TYR A 156 -7.60 13.74 -1.76
N LEU A 157 -7.36 12.61 -2.46
CA LEU A 157 -8.38 11.69 -2.91
C LEU A 157 -7.93 10.24 -2.73
N ASP A 158 -8.84 9.39 -2.26
CA ASP A 158 -8.73 7.93 -2.23
C ASP A 158 -9.98 7.33 -2.89
N PRO A 159 -10.10 7.41 -4.21
CA PRO A 159 -11.30 6.99 -4.91
C PRO A 159 -11.49 5.47 -4.84
N ALA A 160 -12.69 5.03 -4.49
CA ALA A 160 -13.05 3.63 -4.44
C ALA A 160 -13.37 3.07 -5.84
N ARG A 161 -13.17 1.77 -6.04
CA ARG A 161 -13.61 1.11 -7.27
C ARG A 161 -15.12 0.94 -7.25
N ARG A 162 -15.77 1.20 -8.38
CA ARG A 162 -17.22 0.94 -8.55
C ARG A 162 -17.47 -0.56 -8.56
N ASP A 163 -18.38 -1.04 -7.71
CA ASP A 163 -18.67 -2.48 -7.53
C ASP A 163 -19.27 -3.18 -8.77
N THR A 164 -19.75 -2.41 -9.75
CA THR A 164 -20.46 -2.92 -10.93
C THR A 164 -19.56 -3.52 -12.01
N LEU A 165 -18.24 -3.32 -11.92
CA LEU A 165 -17.30 -3.68 -12.98
C LEU A 165 -16.44 -4.88 -12.61
N LYS A 166 -16.79 -6.07 -13.14
CA LYS A 166 -16.00 -7.31 -13.03
C LYS A 166 -14.80 -7.35 -14.02
N GLN A 167 -14.19 -6.21 -14.34
CA GLN A 167 -13.10 -6.18 -15.29
C GLN A 167 -11.77 -6.61 -14.65
N LYS A 168 -10.91 -7.28 -15.44
CA LYS A 168 -9.58 -7.74 -14.99
C LYS A 168 -8.54 -6.61 -14.91
N LYS A 169 -8.77 -5.48 -15.59
CA LYS A 169 -7.88 -4.31 -15.58
C LYS A 169 -8.38 -3.28 -14.57
N PHE A 170 -7.47 -2.61 -13.91
CA PHE A 170 -7.73 -1.51 -13.00
C PHE A 170 -7.54 -0.20 -13.76
N LEU A 171 -8.63 0.52 -14.07
CA LEU A 171 -8.63 1.74 -14.86
C LEU A 171 -9.16 2.92 -14.01
N LEU A 172 -8.70 4.13 -14.32
CA LEU A 172 -9.09 5.34 -13.59
C LEU A 172 -10.56 5.73 -13.80
N GLU A 173 -11.12 5.44 -14.95
CA GLU A 173 -12.53 5.63 -15.29
C GLU A 173 -13.49 4.74 -14.48
N ASP A 174 -12.98 3.65 -13.90
CA ASP A 174 -13.75 2.72 -13.06
C ASP A 174 -13.84 3.19 -11.59
N LEU A 175 -13.24 4.31 -11.26
CA LEU A 175 -13.19 4.84 -9.90
C LEU A 175 -14.39 5.76 -9.58
N SER A 176 -14.69 5.89 -8.32
CA SER A 176 -15.66 6.84 -7.77
C SER A 176 -15.02 7.58 -6.58
N PRO A 177 -14.89 8.92 -6.65
CA PRO A 177 -15.19 9.78 -7.80
C PRO A 177 -14.35 9.46 -9.03
N ASN A 178 -14.89 9.78 -10.25
CA ASN A 178 -14.14 9.61 -11.48
C ASN A 178 -13.07 10.71 -11.60
N ILE A 179 -11.82 10.35 -11.30
CA ILE A 179 -10.72 11.33 -11.26
C ILE A 179 -10.39 11.92 -12.63
N LEU A 180 -10.67 11.24 -13.75
CA LEU A 180 -10.43 11.79 -15.09
C LEU A 180 -11.38 12.95 -15.39
N GLU A 181 -12.65 12.83 -15.02
CA GLU A 181 -13.64 13.90 -15.17
C GLU A 181 -13.33 15.09 -14.26
N LEU A 182 -12.72 14.85 -13.10
CA LEU A 182 -12.41 15.88 -12.13
C LEU A 182 -11.04 16.56 -12.35
N GLN A 183 -10.16 16.04 -13.22
CA GLN A 183 -8.78 16.54 -13.38
C GLN A 183 -8.68 18.06 -13.54
N SER A 184 -9.48 18.64 -14.44
CA SER A 184 -9.42 20.08 -14.72
C SER A 184 -9.78 20.92 -13.49
N VAL A 185 -10.84 20.56 -12.78
CA VAL A 185 -11.30 21.30 -11.60
C VAL A 185 -10.37 21.08 -10.42
N LEU A 186 -9.80 19.90 -10.24
CA LEU A 186 -8.83 19.62 -9.18
C LEU A 186 -7.57 20.49 -9.33
N LEU A 187 -6.98 20.50 -10.52
CA LEU A 187 -5.78 21.30 -10.81
C LEU A 187 -6.05 22.82 -10.82
N GLN A 188 -7.29 23.24 -11.08
CA GLN A 188 -7.68 24.64 -10.96
C GLN A 188 -7.84 25.07 -9.49
N LYS A 189 -8.32 24.18 -8.62
CA LYS A 189 -8.68 24.49 -7.22
C LYS A 189 -7.57 24.13 -6.21
N ALA A 190 -6.47 23.53 -6.64
CA ALA A 190 -5.38 23.18 -5.74
C ALA A 190 -4.00 23.54 -6.30
N ASP A 191 -3.06 23.87 -5.39
CA ASP A 191 -1.64 23.91 -5.75
C ASP A 191 -1.11 22.50 -5.99
N LYS A 192 -1.53 21.52 -5.18
CA LYS A 192 -1.13 20.13 -5.21
C LYS A 192 -2.32 19.19 -5.03
N VAL A 193 -2.34 18.12 -5.83
CA VAL A 193 -3.32 17.02 -5.73
C VAL A 193 -2.59 15.73 -5.41
N LEU A 194 -2.98 15.05 -4.35
CA LEU A 194 -2.53 13.72 -3.98
C LEU A 194 -3.65 12.71 -4.23
N THR A 195 -3.39 11.74 -5.09
CA THR A 195 -4.35 10.65 -5.35
C THR A 195 -3.76 9.31 -4.92
N LYS A 196 -4.41 8.65 -3.96
CA LYS A 196 -4.08 7.28 -3.56
C LYS A 196 -4.81 6.30 -4.48
N LEU A 197 -4.09 5.34 -5.01
CA LEU A 197 -4.60 4.35 -5.94
C LEU A 197 -4.22 2.93 -5.50
N SER A 198 -5.00 1.96 -5.98
CA SER A 198 -4.69 0.54 -5.78
C SER A 198 -3.33 0.17 -6.37
N PRO A 199 -2.57 -0.75 -5.72
CA PRO A 199 -1.32 -1.28 -6.28
C PRO A 199 -1.51 -2.06 -7.58
N MET A 200 -2.74 -2.35 -7.98
CA MET A 200 -3.04 -3.04 -9.24
C MET A 200 -2.93 -2.15 -10.48
N ILE A 201 -2.90 -0.81 -10.31
CA ILE A 201 -2.84 0.13 -11.44
C ILE A 201 -1.48 0.06 -12.14
N ASP A 202 -1.50 0.21 -13.48
CA ASP A 202 -0.27 0.24 -14.29
C ASP A 202 0.37 1.62 -14.24
N ILE A 203 1.70 1.68 -14.03
CA ILE A 203 2.43 2.94 -13.90
C ILE A 203 2.55 3.67 -15.23
N SER A 204 2.78 2.94 -16.32
CA SER A 204 2.86 3.52 -17.65
C SER A 204 1.51 4.12 -18.07
N TYR A 205 0.40 3.45 -17.70
CA TYR A 205 -0.94 3.99 -17.91
C TYR A 205 -1.15 5.32 -17.19
N LEU A 206 -0.71 5.42 -15.91
CA LEU A 206 -0.81 6.67 -15.14
C LEU A 206 -0.04 7.81 -15.82
N LEU A 207 1.21 7.55 -16.21
CA LEU A 207 2.08 8.53 -16.86
C LEU A 207 1.51 9.07 -18.17
N HIS A 208 0.80 8.22 -18.93
CA HIS A 208 0.17 8.64 -20.19
C HIS A 208 -1.19 9.32 -20.00
N THR A 209 -1.89 9.05 -18.89
CA THR A 209 -3.29 9.44 -18.71
C THR A 209 -3.46 10.70 -17.86
N LEU A 210 -2.68 10.84 -16.79
CA LEU A 210 -2.81 11.97 -15.87
C LEU A 210 -1.82 13.09 -16.21
N PRO A 211 -2.28 14.34 -16.32
CA PRO A 211 -1.40 15.49 -16.57
C PRO A 211 -0.66 15.92 -15.30
N LYS A 212 0.44 16.65 -15.48
CA LYS A 212 1.16 17.36 -14.41
C LYS A 212 1.58 16.49 -13.22
N ILE A 213 1.85 15.21 -13.46
CA ILE A 213 2.45 14.34 -12.45
C ILE A 213 3.88 14.83 -12.17
N THR A 214 4.22 15.00 -10.89
CA THR A 214 5.59 15.30 -10.45
C THR A 214 6.22 14.12 -9.75
N HIS A 215 5.44 13.37 -8.97
CA HIS A 215 5.93 12.20 -8.24
C HIS A 215 4.93 11.03 -8.30
N ILE A 216 5.47 9.83 -8.34
CA ILE A 216 4.73 8.57 -8.10
C ILE A 216 5.44 7.82 -6.98
N HIS A 217 4.74 7.53 -5.88
CA HIS A 217 5.27 6.72 -4.80
C HIS A 217 4.65 5.32 -4.84
N LEU A 218 5.50 4.30 -4.89
CA LEU A 218 5.14 2.89 -4.80
C LEU A 218 5.42 2.46 -3.37
N ILE A 219 4.37 2.37 -2.56
CA ILE A 219 4.50 2.22 -1.11
C ILE A 219 4.18 0.78 -0.73
N ALA A 220 5.21 0.07 -0.27
CA ALA A 220 5.10 -1.23 0.35
C ALA A 220 5.28 -1.13 1.87
N LEU A 221 4.66 -2.05 2.58
CA LEU A 221 4.85 -2.27 4.01
C LEU A 221 5.31 -3.71 4.20
N ARG A 222 6.53 -3.90 4.71
CA ARG A 222 7.15 -5.24 4.87
C ARG A 222 7.05 -6.08 3.58
N ASN A 223 7.42 -5.47 2.46
CA ASN A 223 7.43 -6.06 1.11
C ASN A 223 6.05 -6.39 0.51
N ASP A 224 4.96 -5.90 1.08
CA ASP A 224 3.61 -5.99 0.50
C ASP A 224 3.20 -4.61 -0.02
N VAL A 225 3.08 -4.44 -1.35
CA VAL A 225 2.71 -3.16 -1.97
C VAL A 225 1.28 -2.82 -1.61
N LYS A 226 1.11 -1.74 -0.85
CA LYS A 226 -0.19 -1.33 -0.30
C LYS A 226 -0.90 -0.33 -1.19
N GLU A 227 -0.17 0.60 -1.77
CA GLU A 227 -0.76 1.72 -2.51
C GLU A 227 0.23 2.33 -3.50
N VAL A 228 -0.32 3.00 -4.50
CA VAL A 228 0.37 3.90 -5.41
C VAL A 228 -0.14 5.30 -5.11
N LEU A 229 0.74 6.22 -4.73
CA LEU A 229 0.40 7.62 -4.51
C LEU A 229 0.89 8.44 -5.69
N VAL A 230 -0.02 9.14 -6.35
CA VAL A 230 0.27 10.08 -7.44
C VAL A 230 0.22 11.50 -6.92
N VAL A 231 1.25 12.27 -7.20
CA VAL A 231 1.35 13.70 -6.87
C VAL A 231 1.30 14.50 -8.15
N GLN A 232 0.33 15.40 -8.25
CA GLN A 232 0.21 16.37 -9.34
C GLN A 232 0.35 17.78 -8.76
N GLU A 233 1.08 18.64 -9.44
CA GLU A 233 1.25 20.05 -9.06
C GLU A 233 0.77 20.97 -10.16
N ALA A 234 -0.19 21.86 -9.84
CA ALA A 234 -0.88 22.70 -10.81
C ALA A 234 0.05 23.62 -11.62
N LYS A 235 1.13 24.10 -10.99
CA LYS A 235 2.11 25.02 -11.57
C LYS A 235 3.30 24.32 -12.25
N THR A 236 3.28 22.98 -12.36
CA THR A 236 4.37 22.22 -12.98
C THR A 236 4.50 22.56 -14.47
N GLU A 237 5.72 22.80 -14.92
CA GLU A 237 6.08 22.96 -16.33
C GLU A 237 5.95 21.62 -17.08
N ILE A 238 5.66 21.69 -18.39
CA ILE A 238 5.37 20.50 -19.21
C ILE A 238 6.59 19.56 -19.30
N GLU A 239 7.81 20.08 -19.17
CA GLU A 239 9.06 19.31 -19.29
C GLU A 239 9.57 18.72 -17.96
N THR A 240 8.81 18.82 -16.87
CA THR A 240 9.24 18.29 -15.59
C THR A 240 9.26 16.76 -15.63
N GLN A 241 10.43 16.16 -15.42
CA GLN A 241 10.58 14.70 -15.32
C GLN A 241 9.90 14.16 -14.07
N VAL A 242 9.03 13.18 -14.23
CA VAL A 242 8.35 12.53 -13.12
C VAL A 242 9.35 11.72 -12.26
N GLN A 243 9.31 11.93 -10.95
CA GLN A 243 10.10 11.17 -9.98
C GLN A 243 9.33 9.95 -9.49
N ILE A 244 9.94 8.77 -9.55
CA ILE A 244 9.37 7.51 -9.05
C ILE A 244 10.10 7.13 -7.76
N HIS A 245 9.34 6.89 -6.69
CA HIS A 245 9.84 6.52 -5.38
C HIS A 245 9.39 5.09 -5.06
N CYS A 246 10.33 4.19 -4.83
CA CYS A 246 10.06 2.82 -4.40
C CYS A 246 10.39 2.70 -2.92
N VAL A 247 9.38 2.54 -2.09
CA VAL A 247 9.49 2.61 -0.62
C VAL A 247 9.00 1.31 -0.01
N ASN A 248 9.80 0.73 0.89
CA ASN A 248 9.42 -0.46 1.66
C ASN A 248 9.47 -0.13 3.15
N LEU A 249 8.34 0.31 3.70
CA LEU A 249 8.21 0.74 5.09
C LEU A 249 8.40 -0.41 6.08
N GLU A 250 8.83 -0.05 7.29
CA GLU A 250 9.14 -0.99 8.38
C GLU A 250 10.17 -2.05 7.98
N THR A 251 11.13 -1.65 7.16
CA THR A 251 12.33 -2.40 6.80
C THR A 251 13.55 -1.49 6.82
N GLU A 252 14.75 -2.08 6.84
CA GLU A 252 16.02 -1.34 6.72
C GLU A 252 16.46 -1.17 5.26
N GLU A 253 15.63 -1.58 4.31
CA GLU A 253 15.93 -1.47 2.89
C GLU A 253 15.96 -0.01 2.43
N PRO A 254 16.89 0.40 1.56
CA PRO A 254 16.93 1.76 1.07
C PRO A 254 15.72 2.08 0.20
N THR A 255 15.20 3.29 0.32
CA THR A 255 14.28 3.86 -0.66
C THR A 255 15.04 4.12 -1.96
N LEU A 256 14.51 3.65 -3.08
CA LEU A 256 15.07 3.95 -4.39
C LEU A 256 14.24 5.04 -5.07
N GLN A 257 14.92 6.07 -5.55
CA GLN A 257 14.31 7.18 -6.29
C GLN A 257 15.00 7.32 -7.66
N PHE A 258 14.21 7.51 -8.71
CA PHE A 258 14.68 7.71 -10.08
C PHE A 258 13.63 8.44 -10.92
N THR A 259 14.03 8.98 -12.06
CA THR A 259 13.09 9.60 -13.01
C THR A 259 12.39 8.57 -13.87
N GLU A 260 11.25 8.92 -14.48
CA GLU A 260 10.52 8.05 -15.41
C GLU A 260 11.40 7.53 -16.56
N ALA A 261 12.43 8.29 -16.95
CA ALA A 261 13.39 7.86 -17.97
C ALA A 261 14.03 6.50 -17.68
N ALA A 262 14.16 6.12 -16.39
CA ALA A 262 14.66 4.82 -15.97
C ALA A 262 13.79 3.64 -16.45
N LEU A 263 12.49 3.86 -16.72
CA LEU A 263 11.58 2.85 -17.26
C LEU A 263 11.97 2.42 -18.67
N HIS A 264 12.63 3.33 -19.40
CA HIS A 264 13.08 3.15 -20.78
C HIS A 264 14.56 2.78 -20.89
N THR A 265 15.17 2.35 -19.77
CA THR A 265 16.57 1.89 -19.77
C THR A 265 16.78 0.79 -20.81
N PRO A 266 17.79 0.93 -21.70
CA PRO A 266 18.05 -0.02 -22.76
C PRO A 266 18.24 -1.45 -22.24
N GLN A 267 18.13 -2.43 -23.15
CA GLN A 267 18.39 -3.83 -22.83
C GLN A 267 19.80 -4.02 -22.28
N VAL A 268 19.91 -4.85 -21.24
CA VAL A 268 21.13 -5.12 -20.50
C VAL A 268 21.66 -6.52 -20.75
N VAL A 269 22.89 -6.77 -20.33
CA VAL A 269 23.51 -8.10 -20.41
C VAL A 269 22.84 -9.05 -19.42
N TYR A 270 22.53 -10.23 -19.90
CA TYR A 270 21.99 -11.34 -19.11
C TYR A 270 23.10 -12.30 -18.75
N SER A 271 22.98 -12.93 -17.57
CA SER A 271 24.01 -13.82 -17.05
C SER A 271 23.42 -15.05 -16.37
N LYS A 272 24.21 -16.12 -16.34
CA LYS A 272 23.95 -17.24 -15.42
C LYS A 272 24.11 -16.76 -13.96
N PRO A 273 23.53 -17.50 -12.98
CA PRO A 273 23.72 -17.20 -11.57
C PRO A 273 25.21 -17.19 -11.19
N LYS A 274 25.63 -16.14 -10.49
CA LYS A 274 26.94 -15.96 -9.88
C LYS A 274 26.84 -16.15 -8.37
N LYS A 275 27.88 -15.76 -7.63
CA LYS A 275 27.98 -15.96 -6.18
C LYS A 275 26.82 -15.31 -5.40
N TYR A 276 26.37 -14.10 -5.78
CA TYR A 276 25.30 -13.37 -5.12
C TYR A 276 24.08 -13.27 -6.01
N LEU A 277 22.89 -13.53 -5.42
CA LEU A 277 21.59 -13.37 -6.03
C LEU A 277 20.83 -12.23 -5.33
N TYR A 278 20.25 -11.32 -6.13
CA TYR A 278 19.50 -10.18 -5.68
C TYR A 278 18.04 -10.33 -6.04
N ILE A 279 17.18 -10.20 -5.04
CA ILE A 279 15.73 -10.29 -5.16
C ILE A 279 15.17 -8.92 -4.82
N PRO A 280 14.79 -8.08 -5.80
CA PRO A 280 14.23 -6.76 -5.53
C PRO A 280 12.97 -6.85 -4.68
N ASN A 281 12.72 -5.84 -3.86
CA ASN A 281 11.47 -5.75 -3.14
C ASN A 281 10.29 -5.47 -4.08
N ASN A 282 9.08 -5.69 -3.61
CA ASN A 282 7.90 -5.60 -4.45
C ASN A 282 7.57 -4.15 -4.86
N ALA A 283 7.97 -3.11 -4.11
CA ALA A 283 7.83 -1.73 -4.54
C ALA A 283 8.69 -1.46 -5.79
N LEU A 284 9.95 -1.91 -5.77
CA LEU A 284 10.85 -1.78 -6.91
C LEU A 284 10.39 -2.62 -8.11
N LEU A 285 9.92 -3.85 -7.89
CA LEU A 285 9.33 -4.66 -8.96
C LEU A 285 8.08 -4.02 -9.57
N LYS A 286 7.25 -3.39 -8.76
CA LYS A 286 6.04 -2.69 -9.20
C LYS A 286 6.33 -1.51 -10.11
N SER A 287 7.48 -0.86 -9.98
CA SER A 287 7.87 0.27 -10.84
C SER A 287 8.02 -0.08 -12.32
N GLY A 288 8.37 -1.35 -12.63
CA GLY A 288 8.70 -1.77 -13.99
C GLY A 288 10.13 -1.42 -14.44
N ALA A 289 10.93 -0.73 -13.63
CA ALA A 289 12.29 -0.30 -13.96
C ALA A 289 13.32 -1.45 -13.93
N PHE A 290 12.98 -2.59 -14.52
CA PHE A 290 13.77 -3.82 -14.39
C PHE A 290 15.20 -3.73 -14.93
N ASN A 291 15.39 -3.01 -16.03
CA ASN A 291 16.72 -2.85 -16.63
C ASN A 291 17.55 -1.82 -15.87
N TYR A 292 16.90 -0.77 -15.33
CA TYR A 292 17.56 0.25 -14.53
C TYR A 292 18.24 -0.33 -13.28
N ILE A 293 17.67 -1.37 -12.66
CA ILE A 293 18.24 -2.07 -11.52
C ILE A 293 19.67 -2.55 -11.82
N THR A 294 19.94 -3.03 -13.02
CA THR A 294 21.27 -3.51 -13.40
C THR A 294 22.29 -2.39 -13.41
N GLN A 295 21.93 -1.21 -13.90
CA GLN A 295 22.82 -0.04 -13.96
C GLN A 295 23.03 0.58 -12.57
N HIS A 296 21.94 0.75 -11.83
CA HIS A 296 21.99 1.41 -10.53
C HIS A 296 22.79 0.62 -9.48
N PHE A 297 22.59 -0.71 -9.44
CA PHE A 297 23.27 -1.58 -8.47
C PHE A 297 24.49 -2.31 -9.04
N GLU A 298 24.85 -2.09 -10.31
CA GLU A 298 25.93 -2.77 -11.01
C GLU A 298 25.82 -4.30 -10.92
N VAL A 299 24.64 -4.83 -11.19
CA VAL A 299 24.30 -6.25 -11.18
C VAL A 299 23.83 -6.70 -12.56
N GLU A 300 23.94 -8.00 -12.86
CA GLU A 300 23.49 -8.58 -14.12
C GLU A 300 22.13 -9.26 -13.92
N LYS A 301 21.26 -9.22 -14.92
CA LYS A 301 19.95 -9.84 -14.86
C LYS A 301 20.02 -11.30 -15.31
N LEU A 302 19.26 -12.21 -14.69
CA LEU A 302 19.34 -13.64 -15.04
C LEU A 302 18.75 -13.96 -16.42
N ASP A 303 17.64 -13.31 -16.81
CA ASP A 303 16.95 -13.55 -18.07
C ASP A 303 15.98 -12.38 -18.34
N VAL A 304 15.51 -12.23 -19.58
CA VAL A 304 14.60 -11.15 -19.99
C VAL A 304 13.34 -11.08 -19.15
N ASN A 305 12.76 -12.22 -18.80
CA ASN A 305 11.51 -12.32 -18.02
C ASN A 305 11.74 -12.75 -16.57
N THR A 306 12.99 -12.87 -16.12
CA THR A 306 13.35 -13.19 -14.75
C THR A 306 13.89 -11.95 -14.06
N HIS A 307 13.10 -11.38 -13.15
CA HIS A 307 13.48 -10.18 -12.40
C HIS A 307 14.27 -10.55 -11.13
N LEU A 308 15.29 -11.36 -11.33
CA LEU A 308 16.33 -11.69 -10.37
C LEU A 308 17.67 -11.27 -10.97
N TYR A 309 18.58 -10.85 -10.10
CA TYR A 309 19.85 -10.28 -10.53
C TYR A 309 21.00 -10.98 -9.83
N THR A 310 22.21 -10.85 -10.39
CA THR A 310 23.37 -11.58 -9.89
C THR A 310 24.65 -10.77 -10.04
N SER A 311 25.65 -11.05 -9.20
CA SER A 311 26.99 -10.51 -9.31
C SER A 311 28.01 -11.44 -8.66
N GLU A 312 29.27 -11.33 -9.06
CA GLU A 312 30.38 -12.05 -8.41
C GLU A 312 30.78 -11.39 -7.09
N GLN A 313 30.72 -10.06 -7.02
CA GLN A 313 31.04 -9.29 -5.82
C GLN A 313 29.75 -8.80 -5.16
N LEU A 314 29.73 -8.76 -3.82
CA LEU A 314 28.59 -8.25 -3.07
C LEU A 314 28.37 -6.76 -3.37
N LYS A 315 27.13 -6.41 -3.76
CA LYS A 315 26.67 -5.04 -3.98
C LYS A 315 25.64 -4.67 -2.91
N LYS A 316 25.99 -3.73 -2.06
CA LYS A 316 25.14 -3.15 -0.99
C LYS A 316 25.32 -1.63 -0.94
N PRO A 317 24.31 -0.85 -0.52
CA PRO A 317 22.95 -1.31 -0.14
C PRO A 317 22.14 -1.73 -1.37
N PHE A 318 21.17 -2.65 -1.18
CA PHE A 318 20.25 -3.10 -2.21
C PHE A 318 18.78 -2.99 -1.73
N ALA A 319 17.89 -2.49 -2.58
CA ALA A 319 16.46 -2.38 -2.28
C ALA A 319 15.78 -3.76 -2.46
N GLY A 320 15.96 -4.63 -1.50
CA GLY A 320 15.49 -6.00 -1.52
C GLY A 320 16.41 -6.95 -0.77
N ARG A 321 16.29 -8.24 -1.05
CA ARG A 321 17.05 -9.30 -0.38
C ARG A 321 18.26 -9.73 -1.20
N VAL A 322 19.39 -9.91 -0.54
CA VAL A 322 20.61 -10.47 -1.13
C VAL A 322 20.90 -11.84 -0.53
N LEU A 323 21.15 -12.81 -1.40
CA LEU A 323 21.49 -14.18 -1.01
C LEU A 323 22.87 -14.56 -1.57
N GLU A 324 23.70 -15.23 -0.79
CA GLU A 324 24.82 -16.01 -1.31
C GLU A 324 24.26 -17.36 -1.80
N VAL A 325 24.50 -17.71 -3.06
CA VAL A 325 23.84 -18.86 -3.71
C VAL A 325 24.81 -19.83 -4.33
N THR A 326 24.38 -21.08 -4.41
CA THR A 326 25.03 -22.15 -5.17
C THR A 326 24.00 -22.90 -6.01
N SER A 327 24.35 -23.29 -7.23
CA SER A 327 23.50 -24.15 -8.06
C SER A 327 23.49 -25.56 -7.50
N ILE A 328 22.30 -26.18 -7.44
CA ILE A 328 22.14 -27.54 -6.96
C ILE A 328 21.29 -28.38 -7.91
N ASN A 329 21.50 -29.68 -7.88
CA ASN A 329 20.58 -30.63 -8.52
C ASN A 329 19.39 -30.89 -7.59
N PRO A 330 18.15 -30.53 -7.97
CA PRO A 330 16.99 -30.68 -7.08
C PRO A 330 16.66 -32.16 -6.75
N LYS A 331 17.25 -33.14 -7.47
CA LYS A 331 17.12 -34.57 -7.15
C LYS A 331 17.88 -34.98 -5.89
N GLU A 332 18.84 -34.16 -5.47
CA GLU A 332 19.65 -34.37 -4.23
C GLU A 332 18.99 -33.84 -2.96
N LEU A 333 17.84 -33.19 -3.10
CA LEU A 333 17.10 -32.64 -1.94
C LEU A 333 16.62 -33.77 -1.03
N LYS A 334 16.93 -33.65 0.25
CA LYS A 334 16.47 -34.62 1.27
C LYS A 334 14.98 -34.43 1.54
N LYS A 335 14.22 -35.53 1.50
CA LYS A 335 12.79 -35.55 1.82
C LYS A 335 12.55 -35.00 3.24
N GLY A 336 11.51 -34.20 3.39
CA GLY A 336 11.16 -33.58 4.68
C GLY A 336 12.00 -32.35 5.06
N SER A 337 13.02 -31.98 4.29
CA SER A 337 13.81 -30.79 4.56
C SER A 337 12.98 -29.53 4.39
N LYS A 338 13.30 -28.51 5.22
CA LYS A 338 12.61 -27.23 5.26
C LYS A 338 13.41 -26.15 4.52
N TYR A 339 12.72 -25.40 3.66
CA TYR A 339 13.27 -24.28 2.89
C TYR A 339 12.27 -23.16 2.73
N CYS A 340 12.75 -21.91 2.69
CA CYS A 340 11.98 -20.79 2.12
C CYS A 340 11.97 -20.94 0.61
N ILE A 341 10.87 -21.41 0.03
CA ILE A 341 10.80 -21.82 -1.38
C ILE A 341 10.32 -20.63 -2.24
N LEU A 342 11.09 -20.30 -3.29
CA LEU A 342 10.72 -19.31 -4.29
C LEU A 342 10.64 -19.98 -5.67
N SER A 343 9.57 -19.68 -6.41
CA SER A 343 9.40 -20.05 -7.80
C SER A 343 9.19 -18.78 -8.63
N LYS A 344 10.15 -18.43 -9.47
CA LYS A 344 10.13 -17.22 -10.30
C LYS A 344 10.49 -17.56 -11.75
N ASN A 345 9.56 -17.34 -12.68
CA ASN A 345 9.73 -17.74 -14.09
C ASN A 345 10.13 -19.21 -14.24
N TYR A 346 9.47 -20.10 -13.48
CA TYR A 346 9.70 -21.54 -13.46
C TYR A 346 8.37 -22.27 -13.74
N PRO A 347 8.37 -23.42 -14.45
CA PRO A 347 7.13 -24.11 -14.86
C PRO A 347 6.27 -24.64 -13.71
N LEU A 348 6.84 -24.83 -12.52
CA LEU A 348 6.15 -25.40 -11.37
C LEU A 348 5.88 -24.32 -10.32
N SER A 349 4.68 -24.33 -9.75
CA SER A 349 4.33 -23.54 -8.57
C SER A 349 5.04 -24.05 -7.31
N VAL A 350 5.06 -23.26 -6.24
CA VAL A 350 5.64 -23.64 -4.94
C VAL A 350 5.01 -24.94 -4.41
N GLU A 351 3.68 -25.07 -4.54
CA GLU A 351 2.95 -26.26 -4.08
C GLU A 351 3.33 -27.52 -4.88
N GLU A 352 3.47 -27.42 -6.20
CA GLU A 352 3.93 -28.52 -7.04
C GLU A 352 5.38 -28.92 -6.75
N ILE A 353 6.26 -27.94 -6.48
CA ILE A 353 7.65 -28.16 -6.06
C ILE A 353 7.69 -28.92 -4.74
N LYS A 354 6.95 -28.47 -3.74
CA LYS A 354 6.84 -29.15 -2.43
C LYS A 354 6.42 -30.60 -2.58
N LYS A 355 5.37 -30.84 -3.37
CA LYS A 355 4.85 -32.19 -3.65
C LYS A 355 5.87 -33.06 -4.40
N LYS A 356 6.47 -32.52 -5.47
CA LYS A 356 7.41 -33.24 -6.34
C LYS A 356 8.68 -33.69 -5.60
N TYR A 357 9.27 -32.78 -4.82
CA TYR A 357 10.53 -33.05 -4.12
C TYR A 357 10.34 -33.49 -2.66
N ARG A 358 9.08 -33.54 -2.19
CA ARG A 358 8.70 -33.93 -0.80
C ARG A 358 9.41 -33.08 0.24
N ILE A 359 9.49 -31.76 0.01
CA ILE A 359 10.07 -30.76 0.90
C ILE A 359 8.98 -29.91 1.54
N VAL A 360 9.32 -29.19 2.60
CA VAL A 360 8.37 -28.42 3.41
C VAL A 360 8.77 -26.95 3.41
N GLU A 361 7.78 -26.06 3.46
CA GLU A 361 7.99 -24.62 3.62
C GLU A 361 8.55 -24.32 5.00
N GLY A 362 9.54 -23.39 5.09
CA GLY A 362 10.11 -22.91 6.35
C GLY A 362 11.64 -23.08 6.42
N GLY A 363 12.19 -22.79 7.61
CA GLY A 363 13.65 -22.78 7.83
C GLY A 363 14.31 -21.46 7.40
N ASN A 364 15.65 -21.44 7.41
CA ASN A 364 16.48 -20.25 7.14
C ASN A 364 17.25 -20.32 5.82
N LYS A 365 17.13 -21.39 5.06
CA LYS A 365 17.74 -21.54 3.74
C LYS A 365 16.71 -21.31 2.65
N TYR A 366 17.12 -20.60 1.61
CA TYR A 366 16.29 -20.34 0.44
C TYR A 366 16.53 -21.40 -0.61
N LEU A 367 15.45 -21.86 -1.23
CA LEU A 367 15.49 -22.74 -2.39
C LEU A 367 14.75 -22.05 -3.54
N ILE A 368 15.50 -21.62 -4.54
CA ILE A 368 15.00 -20.77 -5.61
C ILE A 368 14.95 -21.58 -6.91
N PHE A 369 13.76 -21.79 -7.43
CA PHE A 369 13.49 -22.38 -8.75
C PHE A 369 13.25 -21.22 -9.73
N THR A 370 14.13 -21.09 -10.72
CA THR A 370 14.09 -19.95 -11.64
C THR A 370 14.63 -20.29 -13.03
N ARG A 371 14.71 -19.28 -13.87
CA ARG A 371 15.29 -19.35 -15.22
C ARG A 371 16.44 -18.35 -15.35
N SER A 372 17.51 -18.76 -15.96
CA SER A 372 18.58 -17.90 -16.44
C SER A 372 18.72 -18.02 -17.96
N VAL A 373 19.65 -17.29 -18.56
CA VAL A 373 20.01 -17.40 -19.99
C VAL A 373 20.42 -18.82 -20.42
N GLU A 374 20.92 -19.64 -19.49
CA GLU A 374 21.31 -21.05 -19.75
C GLU A 374 20.14 -22.03 -19.55
N GLY A 375 18.94 -21.56 -19.20
CA GLY A 375 17.74 -22.35 -18.96
C GLY A 375 17.30 -22.41 -17.52
N LEU A 376 16.56 -23.46 -17.14
CA LEU A 376 16.05 -23.65 -15.79
C LEU A 376 17.17 -24.00 -14.81
N VAL A 377 17.17 -23.32 -13.67
CA VAL A 377 18.17 -23.49 -12.62
C VAL A 377 17.52 -23.57 -11.25
N VAL A 378 18.12 -24.33 -10.34
CA VAL A 378 17.73 -24.39 -8.92
C VAL A 378 18.92 -23.95 -8.07
N LEU A 379 18.66 -22.96 -7.22
CA LEU A 379 19.67 -22.35 -6.36
C LEU A 379 19.34 -22.61 -4.91
N LEU A 380 20.36 -22.97 -4.13
CA LEU A 380 20.31 -22.99 -2.67
C LEU A 380 21.01 -21.73 -2.17
N GLY A 381 20.35 -20.94 -1.31
CA GLY A 381 20.85 -19.66 -0.84
C GLY A 381 20.73 -19.44 0.64
N LYS A 382 21.56 -18.54 1.16
CA LYS A 382 21.49 -17.97 2.50
C LYS A 382 21.45 -16.45 2.41
N VAL A 383 20.71 -15.81 3.30
CA VAL A 383 20.69 -14.35 3.39
C VAL A 383 22.08 -13.84 3.75
N VAL A 384 22.51 -12.80 3.07
CA VAL A 384 23.73 -12.05 3.39
C VAL A 384 23.34 -10.91 4.33
N GLU A 385 23.83 -10.98 5.56
CA GLU A 385 23.65 -9.93 6.57
C GLU A 385 24.40 -8.65 6.23
#